data_b2fad34b0e89653364967a84bb4074e0
#
_entry.id   b2fad34b0e89653364967a84bb4074e0
#
_cell.length_a   1.000
_cell.length_b   1.000
_cell.length_c   1.000
_cell.angle_alpha   90.00
_cell.angle_beta   90.00
_cell.angle_gamma   90.00
#
_symmetry.space_group_name_H-M   'P 1'
#
loop_
_entity.id
_entity.type
_entity.pdbx_description
1 polymer ?
#
loop_
_entity_poly.entity_id
_entity_poly.type
_entity_poly.pdbx_seq_one_letter_code
_entity_poly.pdbx_strand_id
1 'polypeptide(L)'
;RTVLGGDGMKKKIISLLLVLALCLGMTFSVSAEDAEGFANDYCRVQDMAGLMTDSEEAKLNDILDELSIRQKMDVVIATTNTLDEKTVQEYADDIYDYGNFGYGQDKDGILLLISLGEENDCYISTCGYGITAFTDAGIKYISKEMTSDLKDGNYFSAFQTFSELCDEFITQARNGKPYEKK
;
A
#
# COMPACT_ATOMS: atom_id res chain seq x y z
N ARG A 1 -81.88 -0.49 -14.20
CA ARG A 1 -80.91 0.61 -14.05
C ARG A 1 -79.70 0.09 -13.30
N THR A 2 -78.73 -0.26 -14.04
CA THR A 2 -77.47 -0.88 -13.56
C THR A 2 -76.50 0.22 -13.14
N VAL A 3 -75.99 0.19 -11.94
CA VAL A 3 -74.89 1.05 -11.50
C VAL A 3 -73.64 0.17 -11.44
N LEU A 4 -72.81 0.34 -12.45
CA LEU A 4 -71.48 -0.29 -12.57
C LEU A 4 -70.45 0.59 -11.87
N GLY A 5 -69.76 0.11 -10.79
CA GLY A 5 -68.39 -0.28 -10.97
C GLY A 5 -67.40 0.85 -10.73
N GLY A 6 -67.46 1.58 -9.56
CA GLY A 6 -66.41 2.54 -9.18
C GLY A 6 -65.24 1.95 -8.35
N ASP A 7 -65.33 0.71 -7.92
CA ASP A 7 -64.43 0.17 -6.87
C ASP A 7 -63.14 -0.51 -7.43
N GLY A 8 -63.23 -1.05 -8.64
CA GLY A 8 -62.10 -1.72 -9.27
C GLY A 8 -60.99 -0.77 -9.77
N MET A 9 -61.38 0.45 -10.16
CA MET A 9 -60.45 1.46 -10.66
C MET A 9 -59.66 2.12 -9.53
N LYS A 10 -60.29 2.36 -8.39
CA LYS A 10 -59.62 2.91 -7.22
C LYS A 10 -58.58 1.97 -6.63
N LYS A 11 -58.85 0.65 -6.60
CA LYS A 11 -57.90 -0.36 -6.15
C LYS A 11 -56.68 -0.48 -7.08
N LYS A 12 -56.87 -0.37 -8.41
CA LYS A 12 -55.76 -0.38 -9.39
C LYS A 12 -54.90 0.89 -9.30
N ILE A 13 -55.50 2.05 -9.07
CA ILE A 13 -54.77 3.32 -8.89
C ILE A 13 -53.98 3.33 -7.57
N ILE A 14 -54.56 2.81 -6.49
CA ILE A 14 -53.88 2.68 -5.19
C ILE A 14 -52.69 1.68 -5.33
N SER A 15 -52.88 0.56 -6.00
CA SER A 15 -51.83 -0.41 -6.25
C SER A 15 -50.69 0.18 -7.09
N LEU A 16 -51.03 0.98 -8.12
CA LEU A 16 -50.04 1.62 -8.99
C LEU A 16 -49.23 2.71 -8.26
N LEU A 17 -49.90 3.48 -7.38
CA LEU A 17 -49.26 4.48 -6.53
C LEU A 17 -48.36 3.85 -5.46
N LEU A 18 -48.75 2.69 -4.93
CA LEU A 18 -47.91 1.98 -3.94
C LEU A 18 -46.65 1.41 -4.56
N VAL A 19 -46.74 0.90 -5.79
CA VAL A 19 -45.54 0.42 -6.54
C VAL A 19 -44.64 1.58 -6.96
N LEU A 20 -45.20 2.73 -7.31
CA LEU A 20 -44.40 3.91 -7.65
C LEU A 20 -43.73 4.51 -6.39
N ALA A 21 -44.37 4.44 -5.23
CA ALA A 21 -43.77 4.89 -3.97
C ALA A 21 -42.64 3.96 -3.49
N LEU A 22 -42.69 2.65 -3.82
CA LEU A 22 -41.60 1.71 -3.53
C LEU A 22 -40.36 1.91 -4.43
N CYS A 23 -40.56 2.44 -5.65
CA CYS A 23 -39.44 2.72 -6.55
C CYS A 23 -38.73 4.06 -6.28
N LEU A 24 -39.36 4.97 -5.52
CA LEU A 24 -38.78 6.27 -5.15
C LEU A 24 -38.05 6.28 -3.79
N GLY A 25 -38.07 5.16 -3.05
CA GLY A 25 -37.51 5.06 -1.70
C GLY A 25 -36.13 4.42 -1.62
N MET A 26 -35.56 3.94 -2.71
CA MET A 26 -34.17 3.45 -2.76
C MET A 26 -33.30 4.45 -3.51
N THR A 27 -33.08 5.59 -2.91
CA THR A 27 -31.80 6.27 -3.15
C THR A 27 -30.75 5.41 -2.46
N PHE A 28 -30.20 4.44 -3.19
CA PHE A 28 -28.85 4.02 -2.90
C PHE A 28 -28.00 5.28 -3.08
N SER A 29 -27.71 5.94 -1.97
CA SER A 29 -26.51 6.74 -1.88
C SER A 29 -25.37 5.74 -2.06
N VAL A 30 -25.02 5.47 -3.30
CA VAL A 30 -23.64 5.08 -3.60
C VAL A 30 -22.87 6.32 -3.22
N SER A 31 -22.38 6.32 -1.97
CA SER A 31 -21.27 7.16 -1.61
C SER A 31 -20.20 6.83 -2.66
N ALA A 32 -19.89 7.81 -3.50
CA ALA A 32 -18.69 7.79 -4.32
C ALA A 32 -17.50 8.09 -3.38
N GLU A 33 -17.45 7.33 -2.29
CA GLU A 33 -16.33 7.21 -1.39
C GLU A 33 -15.87 5.77 -1.57
N ASP A 34 -14.60 5.61 -1.88
CA ASP A 34 -13.88 4.35 -2.00
C ASP A 34 -13.77 3.71 -3.41
N ALA A 35 -13.68 4.51 -4.47
CA ALA A 35 -12.88 4.10 -5.62
C ALA A 35 -11.41 4.46 -5.40
N GLU A 36 -10.99 4.46 -4.14
CA GLU A 36 -9.66 4.89 -3.76
C GLU A 36 -8.97 3.79 -2.98
N GLY A 37 -7.95 3.28 -3.59
CA GLY A 37 -7.05 2.35 -2.98
C GLY A 37 -7.30 0.96 -3.51
N PHE A 38 -6.90 0.76 -4.75
CA PHE A 38 -6.49 -0.57 -5.15
C PHE A 38 -5.38 -0.98 -4.20
N ALA A 39 -5.72 -1.72 -3.15
CA ALA A 39 -4.78 -2.66 -2.60
C ALA A 39 -4.44 -3.55 -3.79
N ASN A 40 -3.38 -3.20 -4.50
CA ASN A 40 -2.90 -4.06 -5.56
C ASN A 40 -2.64 -5.40 -4.89
N ASP A 41 -3.23 -6.45 -5.44
CA ASP A 41 -3.13 -7.83 -4.93
C ASP A 41 -1.77 -8.41 -5.34
N TYR A 42 -0.68 -7.66 -5.03
CA TYR A 42 0.69 -8.09 -5.28
C TYR A 42 1.46 -8.22 -3.97
N CYS A 43 2.38 -9.16 -3.95
CA CYS A 43 3.26 -9.38 -2.82
C CYS A 43 4.22 -8.19 -2.64
N ARG A 44 4.23 -7.57 -1.47
CA ARG A 44 5.14 -6.45 -1.13
C ARG A 44 6.53 -6.91 -0.70
N VAL A 45 6.68 -8.20 -0.52
CA VAL A 45 7.96 -8.86 -0.28
C VAL A 45 8.39 -9.58 -1.55
N GLN A 46 9.52 -9.19 -2.12
CA GLN A 46 10.13 -9.75 -3.33
C GLN A 46 11.48 -10.37 -2.95
N ASP A 47 11.45 -11.51 -2.24
CA ASP A 47 12.69 -12.15 -1.74
C ASP A 47 13.36 -13.02 -2.81
N MET A 48 13.86 -12.40 -3.88
CA MET A 48 14.54 -13.10 -4.97
C MET A 48 15.92 -13.68 -4.57
N ALA A 49 16.50 -13.20 -3.49
CA ALA A 49 17.76 -13.73 -2.96
C ALA A 49 17.56 -14.92 -2.01
N GLY A 50 16.32 -15.16 -1.56
CA GLY A 50 16.00 -16.26 -0.64
C GLY A 50 16.60 -16.07 0.75
N LEU A 51 16.51 -14.86 1.31
CA LEU A 51 17.09 -14.49 2.60
C LEU A 51 16.21 -14.86 3.79
N MET A 52 14.94 -15.16 3.52
CA MET A 52 13.96 -15.50 4.53
C MET A 52 13.37 -16.91 4.28
N THR A 53 12.78 -17.46 5.31
CA THR A 53 11.93 -18.65 5.15
C THR A 53 10.55 -18.24 4.63
N ASP A 54 9.83 -19.16 3.98
CA ASP A 54 8.47 -18.94 3.47
C ASP A 54 7.53 -18.37 4.56
N SER A 55 7.71 -18.79 5.82
CA SER A 55 6.92 -18.31 6.95
C SER A 55 7.25 -16.88 7.37
N GLU A 56 8.53 -16.48 7.28
CA GLU A 56 8.97 -15.11 7.56
C GLU A 56 8.52 -14.17 6.45
N GLU A 57 8.64 -14.61 5.20
CA GLU A 57 8.19 -13.87 4.03
C GLU A 57 6.68 -13.60 4.08
N ALA A 58 5.86 -14.63 4.33
CA ALA A 58 4.42 -14.49 4.48
C ALA A 58 4.05 -13.53 5.62
N LYS A 59 4.68 -13.67 6.78
CA LYS A 59 4.44 -12.79 7.93
C LYS A 59 4.84 -11.34 7.66
N LEU A 60 5.97 -11.13 6.98
CA LEU A 60 6.41 -9.79 6.62
C LEU A 60 5.47 -9.16 5.60
N ASN A 61 5.00 -9.95 4.62
CA ASN A 61 4.03 -9.46 3.65
C ASN A 61 2.73 -8.99 4.31
N ASP A 62 2.21 -9.75 5.28
CA ASP A 62 1.02 -9.36 6.06
C ASP A 62 1.25 -8.02 6.80
N ILE A 63 2.43 -7.82 7.38
CA ILE A 63 2.82 -6.56 8.05
C ILE A 63 2.84 -5.41 7.05
N LEU A 64 3.47 -5.60 5.89
CA LEU A 64 3.58 -4.54 4.87
C LEU A 64 2.23 -4.23 4.23
N ASP A 65 1.36 -5.22 4.03
CA ASP A 65 0.01 -5.03 3.52
C ASP A 65 -0.84 -4.17 4.47
N GLU A 66 -0.87 -4.53 5.76
CA GLU A 66 -1.58 -3.74 6.76
C GLU A 66 -1.04 -2.30 6.83
N LEU A 67 0.27 -2.15 6.88
CA LEU A 67 0.96 -0.86 6.93
C LEU A 67 0.61 0.00 5.70
N SER A 68 0.75 -0.57 4.51
CA SER A 68 0.53 0.14 3.24
C SER A 68 -0.92 0.60 3.09
N ILE A 69 -1.88 -0.25 3.42
CA ILE A 69 -3.31 0.09 3.38
C ILE A 69 -3.64 1.19 4.38
N ARG A 70 -3.19 1.05 5.63
CA ARG A 70 -3.45 2.00 6.70
C ARG A 70 -2.81 3.36 6.45
N GLN A 71 -1.58 3.36 5.94
CA GLN A 71 -0.84 4.58 5.66
C GLN A 71 -1.12 5.16 4.26
N LYS A 72 -1.90 4.48 3.43
CA LYS A 72 -2.12 4.86 2.03
C LYS A 72 -0.79 5.21 1.34
N MET A 73 0.20 4.34 1.51
CA MET A 73 1.55 4.45 0.97
C MET A 73 2.14 3.05 0.83
N ASP A 74 2.62 2.69 -0.34
CA ASP A 74 3.21 1.38 -0.56
C ASP A 74 4.58 1.27 0.12
N VAL A 75 4.73 0.25 0.96
CA VAL A 75 6.00 -0.08 1.60
C VAL A 75 6.43 -1.45 1.10
N VAL A 76 7.54 -1.49 0.37
CA VAL A 76 7.99 -2.66 -0.38
C VAL A 76 9.41 -3.04 0.03
N ILE A 77 9.68 -4.34 0.10
CA ILE A 77 11.01 -4.89 0.33
C ILE A 77 11.36 -5.84 -0.81
N ALA A 78 12.52 -5.64 -1.40
CA ALA A 78 13.06 -6.50 -2.44
C ALA A 78 14.47 -6.97 -2.06
N THR A 79 14.80 -8.22 -2.41
CA THR A 79 16.16 -8.75 -2.29
C THR A 79 16.60 -9.35 -3.61
N THR A 80 17.89 -9.30 -3.94
CA THR A 80 18.40 -9.90 -5.17
C THR A 80 19.85 -10.37 -5.02
N ASN A 81 20.24 -11.34 -5.84
CA ASN A 81 21.62 -11.80 -5.96
C ASN A 81 22.36 -11.18 -7.18
N THR A 82 21.68 -10.38 -8.00
CA THR A 82 22.26 -9.73 -9.18
C THR A 82 21.60 -8.38 -9.42
N LEU A 83 22.37 -7.46 -9.97
CA LEU A 83 21.88 -6.16 -10.42
C LEU A 83 21.77 -6.06 -11.95
N ASP A 84 22.07 -7.16 -12.69
CA ASP A 84 21.97 -7.24 -14.15
C ASP A 84 22.69 -6.08 -14.87
N GLU A 85 23.93 -5.79 -14.44
CA GLU A 85 24.79 -4.70 -14.96
C GLU A 85 24.24 -3.27 -14.66
N LYS A 86 23.22 -3.11 -13.80
CA LYS A 86 22.67 -1.83 -13.36
C LYS A 86 23.30 -1.38 -12.04
N THR A 87 23.18 -0.10 -11.75
CA THR A 87 23.41 0.39 -10.39
C THR A 87 22.30 -0.11 -9.45
N VAL A 88 22.57 -0.18 -8.15
CA VAL A 88 21.56 -0.55 -7.16
C VAL A 88 20.34 0.37 -7.22
N GLN A 89 20.54 1.66 -7.51
CA GLN A 89 19.48 2.64 -7.69
C GLN A 89 18.60 2.29 -8.90
N GLU A 90 19.21 2.13 -10.09
CA GLU A 90 18.47 1.81 -11.32
C GLU A 90 17.68 0.51 -11.17
N TYR A 91 18.24 -0.49 -10.49
CA TYR A 91 17.57 -1.75 -10.27
C TYR A 91 16.38 -1.61 -9.30
N ALA A 92 16.53 -0.82 -8.23
CA ALA A 92 15.44 -0.54 -7.29
C ALA A 92 14.30 0.25 -7.94
N ASP A 93 14.63 1.28 -8.73
CA ASP A 93 13.66 2.09 -9.45
C ASP A 93 12.90 1.24 -10.49
N ASP A 94 13.58 0.35 -11.20
CA ASP A 94 12.98 -0.60 -12.14
C ASP A 94 12.02 -1.59 -11.44
N ILE A 95 12.41 -2.15 -10.28
CA ILE A 95 11.49 -3.00 -9.49
C ILE A 95 10.23 -2.22 -9.13
N TYR A 96 10.38 -0.97 -8.69
CA TYR A 96 9.25 -0.15 -8.30
C TYR A 96 8.31 0.11 -9.48
N ASP A 97 8.85 0.54 -10.60
CA ASP A 97 8.08 0.94 -11.78
C ASP A 97 7.45 -0.27 -12.48
N TYR A 98 8.22 -1.33 -12.78
CA TYR A 98 7.71 -2.51 -13.48
C TYR A 98 6.84 -3.40 -12.59
N GLY A 99 7.08 -3.42 -11.29
CA GLY A 99 6.20 -4.05 -10.30
C GLY A 99 4.88 -3.33 -10.13
N ASN A 100 4.74 -2.13 -10.75
CA ASN A 100 3.56 -1.25 -10.62
C ASN A 100 3.25 -0.90 -9.17
N PHE A 101 4.28 -0.78 -8.34
CA PHE A 101 4.17 -0.38 -6.94
C PHE A 101 3.75 1.10 -6.81
N GLY A 102 3.35 1.47 -5.61
CA GLY A 102 2.92 2.82 -5.27
C GLY A 102 1.41 2.96 -5.12
N TYR A 103 1.02 3.61 -4.03
CA TYR A 103 -0.37 3.83 -3.68
C TYR A 103 -0.97 5.02 -4.43
N GLY A 104 -2.15 4.84 -5.00
CA GLY A 104 -2.89 5.91 -5.68
C GLY A 104 -2.26 6.38 -7.00
N GLN A 105 -2.72 7.54 -7.48
CA GLN A 105 -2.29 8.10 -8.77
C GLN A 105 -0.86 8.66 -8.73
N ASP A 106 -0.44 9.17 -7.57
CA ASP A 106 0.90 9.76 -7.38
C ASP A 106 1.96 8.69 -7.08
N LYS A 107 1.56 7.41 -7.04
CA LYS A 107 2.47 6.29 -6.77
C LYS A 107 3.23 6.46 -5.46
N ASP A 108 2.52 6.88 -4.41
CA ASP A 108 3.11 7.11 -3.10
C ASP A 108 3.73 5.83 -2.53
N GLY A 109 5.01 5.87 -2.20
CA GLY A 109 5.66 4.70 -1.62
C GLY A 109 7.15 4.80 -1.36
N ILE A 110 7.66 3.69 -0.83
CA ILE A 110 9.06 3.46 -0.50
C ILE A 110 9.40 2.00 -0.80
N LEU A 111 10.56 1.77 -1.39
CA LEU A 111 11.12 0.44 -1.62
C LEU A 111 12.52 0.34 -1.01
N LEU A 112 12.73 -0.70 -0.19
CA LEU A 112 14.05 -1.14 0.25
C LEU A 112 14.55 -2.24 -0.67
N LEU A 113 15.72 -2.05 -1.28
CA LEU A 113 16.44 -3.11 -2.00
C LEU A 113 17.68 -3.53 -1.22
N ILE A 114 17.83 -4.84 -1.01
CA ILE A 114 19.06 -5.47 -0.55
C ILE A 114 19.63 -6.31 -1.70
N SER A 115 20.84 -6.00 -2.13
CA SER A 115 21.59 -6.76 -3.13
C SER A 115 22.74 -7.53 -2.47
N LEU A 116 22.81 -8.84 -2.72
CA LEU A 116 23.92 -9.72 -2.31
C LEU A 116 24.82 -10.09 -3.51
N GLY A 117 24.93 -9.21 -4.51
CA GLY A 117 25.77 -9.42 -5.67
C GLY A 117 27.28 -9.36 -5.38
N GLU A 118 28.08 -8.89 -6.33
CA GLU A 118 29.53 -8.77 -6.15
C GLU A 118 29.92 -7.84 -5.00
N GLU A 119 29.12 -6.77 -4.80
CA GLU A 119 29.18 -5.88 -3.64
C GLU A 119 27.81 -5.94 -2.94
N ASN A 120 27.82 -6.24 -1.64
CA ASN A 120 26.61 -6.18 -0.85
C ASN A 120 26.17 -4.73 -0.73
N ASP A 121 25.01 -4.38 -1.26
CA ASP A 121 24.53 -3.01 -1.31
C ASP A 121 23.08 -2.92 -0.81
N CYS A 122 22.70 -1.72 -0.36
CA CYS A 122 21.39 -1.40 0.16
C CYS A 122 20.96 -0.05 -0.39
N TYR A 123 19.78 0.00 -0.99
CA TYR A 123 19.22 1.23 -1.51
C TYR A 123 17.75 1.40 -1.10
N ILE A 124 17.36 2.64 -0.82
CA ILE A 124 15.98 3.00 -0.53
C ILE A 124 15.52 3.97 -1.61
N SER A 125 14.56 3.53 -2.42
CA SER A 125 13.86 4.36 -3.41
C SER A 125 12.56 4.91 -2.81
N THR A 126 12.21 6.16 -3.14
CA THR A 126 10.98 6.82 -2.69
C THR A 126 10.24 7.45 -3.84
N CYS A 127 8.91 7.39 -3.85
CA CYS A 127 8.06 7.95 -4.88
C CYS A 127 6.87 8.71 -4.26
N GLY A 128 6.36 9.70 -5.00
CA GLY A 128 5.20 10.49 -4.59
C GLY A 128 5.40 11.16 -3.23
N TYR A 129 4.43 11.00 -2.32
CA TYR A 129 4.54 11.52 -0.97
C TYR A 129 5.69 10.90 -0.16
N GLY A 130 6.19 9.73 -0.56
CA GLY A 130 7.37 9.10 0.05
C GLY A 130 8.58 10.03 0.07
N ILE A 131 8.79 10.86 -0.98
CA ILE A 131 9.87 11.85 -1.04
C ILE A 131 9.77 12.89 0.10
N THR A 132 8.56 13.23 0.50
CA THR A 132 8.33 14.16 1.62
C THR A 132 8.43 13.47 2.98
N ALA A 133 7.94 12.23 3.07
CA ALA A 133 7.91 11.48 4.33
C ALA A 133 9.31 11.00 4.75
N PHE A 134 10.14 10.62 3.79
CA PHE A 134 11.46 10.05 4.03
C PHE A 134 12.56 11.03 3.59
N THR A 135 12.91 11.94 4.49
CA THR A 135 14.04 12.86 4.26
C THR A 135 15.37 12.10 4.19
N ASP A 136 16.41 12.74 3.64
CA ASP A 136 17.77 12.15 3.64
C ASP A 136 18.24 11.75 5.05
N ALA A 137 17.85 12.51 6.07
CA ALA A 137 18.16 12.20 7.45
C ALA A 137 17.41 10.97 7.93
N GLY A 138 16.15 10.81 7.54
CA GLY A 138 15.31 9.66 7.83
C GLY A 138 15.85 8.40 7.17
N ILE A 139 16.17 8.44 5.88
CA ILE A 139 16.75 7.32 5.12
C ILE A 139 18.06 6.85 5.78
N LYS A 140 18.94 7.78 6.12
CA LYS A 140 20.20 7.46 6.84
C LYS A 140 19.96 6.83 8.19
N TYR A 141 18.94 7.28 8.93
CA TYR A 141 18.59 6.71 10.22
C TYR A 141 18.08 5.27 10.04
N ILE A 142 17.14 5.04 9.12
CA ILE A 142 16.62 3.69 8.82
C ILE A 142 17.77 2.74 8.48
N SER A 143 18.65 3.12 7.54
CA SER A 143 19.78 2.30 7.12
C SER A 143 20.72 1.98 8.29
N LYS A 144 20.94 2.94 9.19
CA LYS A 144 21.78 2.75 10.37
C LYS A 144 21.17 1.74 11.35
N GLU A 145 19.87 1.86 11.62
CA GLU A 145 19.19 0.98 12.59
C GLU A 145 19.13 -0.48 12.10
N MET A 146 19.04 -0.71 10.79
CA MET A 146 19.09 -2.05 10.18
C MET A 146 20.50 -2.67 10.13
N THR A 147 21.56 -1.85 10.19
CA THR A 147 22.94 -2.27 9.85
C THR A 147 23.43 -3.46 10.65
N SER A 148 23.11 -3.54 11.94
CA SER A 148 23.57 -4.65 12.79
C SER A 148 22.95 -5.97 12.35
N ASP A 149 21.64 -6.00 12.21
CA ASP A 149 20.89 -7.20 11.83
C ASP A 149 21.26 -7.68 10.42
N LEU A 150 21.43 -6.75 9.47
CA LEU A 150 21.88 -7.08 8.11
C LEU A 150 23.28 -7.72 8.12
N LYS A 151 24.22 -7.21 8.92
CA LYS A 151 25.59 -7.78 9.06
C LYS A 151 25.58 -9.16 9.70
N ASP A 152 24.68 -9.39 10.62
CA ASP A 152 24.55 -10.67 11.35
C ASP A 152 23.71 -11.70 10.57
N GLY A 153 23.17 -11.32 9.40
CA GLY A 153 22.30 -12.19 8.59
C GLY A 153 20.88 -12.33 9.14
N ASN A 154 20.49 -11.49 10.09
CA ASN A 154 19.14 -11.47 10.68
C ASN A 154 18.16 -10.66 9.82
N TYR A 155 17.99 -11.06 8.56
CA TYR A 155 17.24 -10.29 7.57
C TYR A 155 15.80 -9.99 7.97
N PHE A 156 15.09 -10.98 8.50
CA PHE A 156 13.71 -10.77 8.95
C PHE A 156 13.61 -9.67 10.02
N SER A 157 14.54 -9.65 11.00
CA SER A 157 14.61 -8.60 12.03
C SER A 157 14.90 -7.23 11.43
N ALA A 158 15.85 -7.15 10.49
CA ALA A 158 16.17 -5.91 9.79
C ALA A 158 14.94 -5.35 9.04
N PHE A 159 14.19 -6.21 8.37
CA PHE A 159 13.01 -5.84 7.60
C PHE A 159 11.81 -5.45 8.48
N GLN A 160 11.67 -6.07 9.66
CA GLN A 160 10.72 -5.59 10.67
C GLN A 160 11.07 -4.18 11.15
N THR A 161 12.36 -3.93 11.46
CA THR A 161 12.84 -2.58 11.83
C THR A 161 12.56 -1.55 10.74
N PHE A 162 12.77 -1.91 9.46
CA PHE A 162 12.41 -1.06 8.34
C PHE A 162 10.91 -0.72 8.34
N SER A 163 10.06 -1.72 8.48
CA SER A 163 8.60 -1.56 8.48
C SER A 163 8.11 -0.65 9.61
N GLU A 164 8.64 -0.83 10.83
CA GLU A 164 8.30 -0.04 12.01
C GLU A 164 8.71 1.43 11.83
N LEU A 165 9.92 1.67 11.33
CA LEU A 165 10.41 3.03 11.08
C LEU A 165 9.67 3.71 9.92
N CYS A 166 9.27 2.95 8.90
CA CYS A 166 8.41 3.49 7.84
C CYS A 166 7.07 3.98 8.41
N ASP A 167 6.42 3.18 9.26
CA ASP A 167 5.17 3.58 9.91
C ASP A 167 5.32 4.86 10.74
N GLU A 168 6.37 4.91 11.54
CA GLU A 168 6.67 6.08 12.38
C GLU A 168 6.90 7.34 11.52
N PHE A 169 7.73 7.25 10.48
CA PHE A 169 8.11 8.41 9.68
C PHE A 169 6.97 8.92 8.79
N ILE A 170 6.17 8.02 8.22
CA ILE A 170 4.96 8.41 7.50
C ILE A 170 4.00 9.14 8.45
N THR A 171 3.80 8.61 9.64
CA THR A 171 2.94 9.23 10.66
C THR A 171 3.46 10.61 11.09
N GLN A 172 4.76 10.76 11.32
CA GLN A 172 5.39 12.03 11.66
C GLN A 172 5.22 13.06 10.52
N ALA A 173 5.46 12.65 9.28
CA ALA A 173 5.34 13.51 8.12
C ALA A 173 3.90 14.00 7.91
N ARG A 174 2.90 13.11 8.07
CA ARG A 174 1.47 13.48 8.00
C ARG A 174 1.06 14.48 9.08
N ASN A 175 1.74 14.47 10.22
CA ASN A 175 1.58 15.46 11.29
C ASN A 175 2.41 16.74 11.06
N GLY A 176 2.97 16.92 9.87
CA GLY A 176 3.76 18.11 9.50
C GLY A 176 5.15 18.16 10.15
N LYS A 177 5.68 17.03 10.60
CA LYS A 177 6.97 16.92 11.29
C LYS A 177 7.78 15.74 10.73
N PRO A 178 8.15 15.75 9.43
CA PRO A 178 9.00 14.71 8.88
C PRO A 178 10.30 14.61 9.69
N TYR A 179 10.88 13.41 9.72
CA TYR A 179 12.08 13.16 10.52
C TYR A 179 13.23 14.07 10.07
N GLU A 180 13.73 14.87 11.00
CA GLU A 180 14.90 15.72 10.83
C GLU A 180 15.96 15.32 11.84
N LYS A 181 17.21 15.28 11.41
CA LYS A 181 18.32 14.99 12.32
C LYS A 181 18.43 16.14 13.34
N LYS A 182 18.30 15.81 14.63
CA LYS A 182 18.59 16.73 15.75
C LYS A 182 20.08 16.94 15.92
#